data_8ff700b1409692494ba299661ffd84d9
#
_entry.id   8ff700b1409692494ba299661ffd84d9
#
_cell.length_a   1.000
_cell.length_b   1.000
_cell.length_c   1.000
_cell.angle_alpha   90.00
_cell.angle_beta   90.00
_cell.angle_gamma   90.00
#
_symmetry.space_group_name_H-M   'P 1'
#
loop_
_entity.id
_entity.type
_entity.pdbx_description
1 polymer ?
#
loop_
_entity_poly.entity_id
_entity_poly.type
_entity_poly.pdbx_seq_one_letter_code
_entity_poly.pdbx_strand_id
1 'polypeptide(L)'
;RGLAARAFCGGADFGFWCKEDVDMFDTGIHAKATLKRDFRPPITVLQELKRFAQPGGSVLAIAWERENGYVARYDLPLPSRAEDSAEVAQLAERVVKFLLWANGGWRLMLAGPRKLCQSIKQQYAKTGARAFDAQFMADVYGRPMAVEFRKLVEMPQPYERELLMDNRTSGCRLGFDLGASDFKVSAVKKGKVVFSEEFPWDPRNQPDPEYHYSKLNEGLKKAAATLPRVDAIGGSTAGVVVDNRIQV
;
A
#
# COMPACT_ATOMS: atom_id res chain seq x y z
N ARG A 1 -1.94 37.40 -32.59
CA ARG A 1 -3.26 37.55 -31.96
C ARG A 1 -3.99 36.22 -32.05
N GLY A 2 -4.10 35.48 -30.93
CA GLY A 2 -4.81 34.21 -30.85
C GLY A 2 -4.71 33.68 -29.42
N LEU A 3 -5.68 34.01 -28.59
CA LEU A 3 -5.85 33.43 -27.26
C LEU A 3 -6.17 31.94 -27.41
N ALA A 4 -5.36 31.08 -26.86
CA ALA A 4 -5.69 29.68 -26.68
C ALA A 4 -6.31 29.49 -25.30
N ALA A 5 -7.54 28.99 -25.30
CA ALA A 5 -8.34 28.68 -24.12
C ALA A 5 -7.71 27.55 -23.32
N ARG A 6 -7.52 27.77 -22.01
CA ARG A 6 -7.23 26.73 -21.04
C ARG A 6 -8.53 25.99 -20.73
N ALA A 7 -8.63 24.75 -21.15
CA ALA A 7 -9.69 23.85 -20.72
C ALA A 7 -9.33 23.30 -19.31
N PHE A 8 -10.16 23.63 -18.34
CA PHE A 8 -10.18 23.03 -17.00
C PHE A 8 -10.84 21.65 -17.11
N CYS A 9 -10.09 20.58 -16.98
CA CYS A 9 -10.65 19.24 -16.74
C CYS A 9 -10.58 18.94 -15.25
N GLY A 10 -11.70 19.12 -14.56
CA GLY A 10 -11.91 18.60 -13.21
C GLY A 10 -12.38 17.15 -13.30
N GLY A 11 -11.62 16.23 -12.73
CA GLY A 11 -11.97 14.83 -12.56
C GLY A 11 -10.89 14.18 -11.73
N ALA A 12 -11.24 13.29 -10.80
CA ALA A 12 -10.34 12.64 -9.85
C ALA A 12 -9.15 11.99 -10.57
N ASP A 13 -8.04 12.73 -10.61
CA ASP A 13 -6.87 12.39 -11.40
C ASP A 13 -5.93 11.45 -10.67
N PHE A 14 -5.86 10.26 -11.21
CA PHE A 14 -4.58 9.54 -11.29
C PHE A 14 -3.68 10.35 -12.24
N GLY A 15 -3.02 11.38 -11.69
CA GLY A 15 -2.21 12.31 -12.41
C GLY A 15 -1.15 11.65 -13.26
N PHE A 16 -1.21 11.92 -14.54
CA PHE A 16 -0.38 11.35 -15.58
C PHE A 16 0.71 12.34 -16.01
N TRP A 17 1.86 11.81 -16.31
CA TRP A 17 3.01 12.53 -16.85
C TRP A 17 2.62 13.22 -18.16
N CYS A 18 2.74 14.53 -18.22
CA CYS A 18 2.59 15.30 -19.47
C CYS A 18 3.87 15.16 -20.31
N LYS A 19 3.71 15.19 -21.63
CA LYS A 19 4.74 14.86 -22.62
C LYS A 19 5.92 15.85 -22.69
N GLU A 20 5.77 17.06 -22.12
CA GLU A 20 6.77 18.11 -22.21
C GLU A 20 7.88 18.03 -21.15
N ASP A 21 7.69 17.20 -20.10
CA ASP A 21 8.63 17.07 -18.97
C ASP A 21 9.45 15.76 -18.98
N VAL A 22 9.44 15.03 -20.12
CA VAL A 22 9.77 13.57 -20.14
C VAL A 22 11.17 13.26 -20.61
N ASP A 23 12.00 14.24 -21.00
CA ASP A 23 13.32 13.97 -21.56
C ASP A 23 14.40 13.60 -20.53
N MET A 24 14.11 13.71 -19.22
CA MET A 24 15.09 13.35 -18.19
C MET A 24 15.22 11.82 -18.00
N PHE A 25 14.18 11.06 -18.33
CA PHE A 25 14.15 9.61 -18.07
C PHE A 25 13.78 8.81 -19.33
N ASP A 26 14.76 8.53 -20.18
CA ASP A 26 14.58 7.52 -21.25
C ASP A 26 14.67 6.11 -20.64
N THR A 27 13.54 5.43 -20.54
CA THR A 27 13.45 4.10 -19.94
C THR A 27 13.90 2.97 -20.86
N GLY A 28 14.22 3.27 -22.12
CA GLY A 28 14.54 2.24 -23.10
C GLY A 28 13.37 1.27 -23.37
N ILE A 29 12.19 1.52 -22.81
CA ILE A 29 11.00 0.70 -23.05
C ILE A 29 10.26 1.27 -24.24
N HIS A 30 10.36 0.58 -25.37
CA HIS A 30 9.71 0.95 -26.63
C HIS A 30 8.28 0.39 -26.80
N ALA A 31 7.81 -0.40 -25.84
CA ALA A 31 6.44 -0.90 -25.85
C ALA A 31 5.46 0.24 -25.62
N LYS A 32 4.59 0.52 -26.61
CA LYS A 32 3.55 1.54 -26.50
C LYS A 32 2.36 0.96 -25.75
N ALA A 33 2.01 1.57 -24.62
CA ALA A 33 0.78 1.22 -23.91
C ALA A 33 -0.45 1.56 -24.78
N THR A 34 -1.33 0.58 -24.98
CA THR A 34 -2.48 0.72 -25.90
C THR A 34 -3.50 1.76 -25.41
N LEU A 35 -3.77 1.76 -24.11
CA LEU A 35 -4.77 2.63 -23.49
C LEU A 35 -4.22 4.02 -23.18
N LYS A 36 -2.92 4.12 -22.89
CA LYS A 36 -2.26 5.37 -22.57
C LYS A 36 -0.83 5.39 -23.09
N ARG A 37 -0.63 6.16 -24.16
CA ARG A 37 0.63 6.20 -24.91
C ARG A 37 1.84 6.66 -24.08
N ASP A 38 1.61 7.47 -23.06
CA ASP A 38 2.65 8.05 -22.20
C ASP A 38 2.82 7.29 -20.88
N PHE A 39 2.19 6.12 -20.73
CA PHE A 39 2.32 5.31 -19.53
C PHE A 39 3.73 4.75 -19.41
N ARG A 40 4.35 5.01 -18.26
CA ARG A 40 5.64 4.43 -17.86
C ARG A 40 5.46 3.67 -16.55
N PRO A 41 5.83 2.40 -16.49
CA PRO A 41 5.83 1.66 -15.22
C PRO A 41 6.72 2.36 -14.21
N PRO A 42 6.26 2.60 -12.97
CA PRO A 42 7.06 3.30 -11.93
C PRO A 42 8.44 2.67 -11.69
N ILE A 43 8.53 1.36 -11.81
CA ILE A 43 9.82 0.64 -11.62
C ILE A 43 10.88 1.08 -12.61
N THR A 44 10.51 1.36 -13.87
CA THR A 44 11.48 1.79 -14.89
C THR A 44 12.02 3.17 -14.59
N VAL A 45 11.15 4.08 -14.15
CA VAL A 45 11.53 5.43 -13.73
C VAL A 45 12.44 5.39 -12.50
N LEU A 46 12.14 4.50 -11.52
CA LEU A 46 13.00 4.29 -10.36
C LEU A 46 14.37 3.69 -10.72
N GLN A 47 14.42 2.78 -11.68
CA GLN A 47 15.69 2.22 -12.15
C GLN A 47 16.56 3.27 -12.81
N GLU A 48 16.00 4.17 -13.59
CA GLU A 48 16.72 5.27 -14.21
C GLU A 48 17.18 6.29 -13.18
N LEU A 49 16.31 6.68 -12.24
CA LEU A 49 16.72 7.55 -11.14
C LEU A 49 17.96 6.98 -10.44
N LYS A 50 17.98 5.67 -10.17
CA LYS A 50 19.14 5.00 -9.57
C LYS A 50 20.40 5.05 -10.45
N ARG A 51 20.25 5.00 -11.79
CA ARG A 51 21.38 5.12 -12.71
C ARG A 51 21.98 6.53 -12.73
N PHE A 52 21.15 7.56 -12.61
CA PHE A 52 21.59 8.97 -12.59
C PHE A 52 22.06 9.44 -11.22
N ALA A 53 21.75 8.68 -10.16
CA ALA A 53 22.28 8.99 -8.83
C ALA A 53 23.79 8.74 -8.80
N GLN A 54 24.56 9.81 -8.57
CA GLN A 54 26.02 9.74 -8.46
C GLN A 54 26.42 9.04 -7.15
N PRO A 55 27.55 8.31 -7.14
CA PRO A 55 28.16 7.86 -5.88
C PRO A 55 28.41 9.06 -4.96
N GLY A 56 27.91 9.01 -3.73
CA GLY A 56 27.98 10.14 -2.78
C GLY A 56 26.96 11.25 -3.02
N GLY A 57 25.99 11.06 -3.92
CA GLY A 57 24.87 11.97 -4.14
C GLY A 57 23.92 12.06 -2.94
N SER A 58 22.93 12.95 -3.05
CA SER A 58 21.93 13.08 -1.99
C SER A 58 20.96 11.87 -1.98
N VAL A 59 20.31 11.65 -0.84
CA VAL A 59 19.34 10.59 -0.64
C VAL A 59 18.10 11.17 0.04
N LEU A 60 16.93 10.66 -0.32
CA LEU A 60 15.72 10.83 0.48
C LEU A 60 15.48 9.52 1.25
N ALA A 61 15.79 9.51 2.54
CA ALA A 61 15.43 8.43 3.43
C ALA A 61 13.98 8.58 3.88
N ILE A 62 13.19 7.54 3.68
CA ILE A 62 11.77 7.46 3.97
C ILE A 62 11.58 6.32 4.98
N ALA A 63 11.01 6.60 6.14
CA ALA A 63 10.68 5.57 7.10
C ALA A 63 9.23 5.71 7.58
N TRP A 64 8.50 4.60 7.56
CA TRP A 64 7.15 4.46 8.07
C TRP A 64 7.15 3.64 9.35
N GLU A 65 6.69 4.25 10.44
CA GLU A 65 6.45 3.54 11.69
C GLU A 65 5.00 3.08 11.77
N ARG A 66 4.85 1.82 12.17
CA ARG A 66 3.60 1.11 12.36
C ARG A 66 3.36 0.81 13.86
N GLU A 67 2.34 0.01 14.16
CA GLU A 67 2.15 -0.53 15.51
C GLU A 67 3.37 -1.33 15.98
N ASN A 68 3.50 -1.47 17.28
CA ASN A 68 4.58 -2.22 17.94
C ASN A 68 6.00 -1.72 17.62
N GLY A 69 6.13 -0.48 17.13
CA GLY A 69 7.42 0.11 16.76
C GLY A 69 8.05 -0.49 15.51
N TYR A 70 7.29 -1.23 14.69
CA TYR A 70 7.79 -1.71 13.41
C TYR A 70 8.06 -0.55 12.46
N VAL A 71 9.17 -0.63 11.74
CA VAL A 71 9.64 0.41 10.82
C VAL A 71 9.96 -0.19 9.46
N ALA A 72 9.26 0.27 8.43
CA ALA A 72 9.66 0.08 7.04
C ALA A 72 10.50 1.27 6.60
N ARG A 73 11.69 1.03 6.05
CA ARG A 73 12.59 2.09 5.55
C ARG A 73 12.98 1.84 4.11
N TYR A 74 13.02 2.92 3.34
CA TYR A 74 13.52 2.93 1.98
C TYR A 74 14.34 4.19 1.73
N ASP A 75 15.56 4.02 1.25
CA ASP A 75 16.46 5.11 0.91
C ASP A 75 16.44 5.30 -0.62
N LEU A 76 15.79 6.38 -1.08
CA LEU A 76 15.68 6.75 -2.48
C LEU A 76 16.90 7.58 -2.87
N PRO A 77 17.80 7.06 -3.72
CA PRO A 77 18.92 7.84 -4.23
C PRO A 77 18.40 8.95 -5.14
N LEU A 78 18.96 10.13 -5.03
CA LEU A 78 18.53 11.31 -5.76
C LEU A 78 19.64 11.83 -6.68
N PRO A 79 19.30 12.30 -7.90
CA PRO A 79 20.24 12.99 -8.77
C PRO A 79 20.65 14.34 -8.17
N SER A 80 21.71 14.93 -8.70
CA SER A 80 22.12 16.29 -8.36
C SER A 80 20.97 17.26 -8.64
N ARG A 81 20.73 18.22 -7.71
CA ARG A 81 19.63 19.20 -7.78
C ARG A 81 18.23 18.59 -7.83
N ALA A 82 18.05 17.42 -7.27
CA ALA A 82 16.73 16.75 -7.17
C ALA A 82 15.63 17.64 -6.58
N GLU A 83 15.98 18.54 -5.67
CA GLU A 83 15.03 19.45 -5.01
C GLU A 83 14.45 20.54 -5.92
N ASP A 84 15.06 20.78 -7.08
CA ASP A 84 14.61 21.76 -8.07
C ASP A 84 13.80 21.12 -9.20
N SER A 85 13.72 19.77 -9.25
CA SER A 85 12.94 19.02 -10.24
C SER A 85 11.55 18.66 -9.72
N ALA A 86 10.52 19.16 -10.41
CA ALA A 86 9.13 18.81 -10.13
C ALA A 86 8.85 17.31 -10.35
N GLU A 87 9.51 16.70 -11.34
CA GLU A 87 9.40 15.28 -11.64
C GLU A 87 9.94 14.41 -10.52
N VAL A 88 11.12 14.76 -10.00
CA VAL A 88 11.72 14.06 -8.85
C VAL A 88 10.83 14.20 -7.62
N ALA A 89 10.27 15.40 -7.40
CA ALA A 89 9.35 15.63 -6.28
C ALA A 89 8.07 14.77 -6.41
N GLN A 90 7.50 14.67 -7.61
CA GLN A 90 6.33 13.84 -7.87
C GLN A 90 6.65 12.35 -7.73
N LEU A 91 7.80 11.90 -8.22
CA LEU A 91 8.22 10.51 -8.07
C LEU A 91 8.45 10.16 -6.60
N ALA A 92 9.16 11.02 -5.86
CA ALA A 92 9.41 10.81 -4.43
C ALA A 92 8.09 10.71 -3.63
N GLU A 93 7.13 11.58 -3.92
CA GLU A 93 5.80 11.54 -3.31
C GLU A 93 5.07 10.21 -3.62
N ARG A 94 5.13 9.73 -4.85
CA ARG A 94 4.55 8.44 -5.24
C ARG A 94 5.21 7.26 -4.54
N VAL A 95 6.54 7.30 -4.36
CA VAL A 95 7.25 6.29 -3.59
C VAL A 95 6.79 6.30 -2.13
N VAL A 96 6.66 7.47 -1.52
CA VAL A 96 6.15 7.62 -0.16
C VAL A 96 4.74 7.04 -0.03
N LYS A 97 3.83 7.38 -0.97
CA LYS A 97 2.48 6.82 -0.99
C LYS A 97 2.47 5.31 -1.19
N PHE A 98 3.26 4.80 -2.13
CA PHE A 98 3.37 3.36 -2.38
C PHE A 98 3.81 2.62 -1.11
N LEU A 99 4.85 3.11 -0.44
CA LEU A 99 5.34 2.51 0.80
C LEU A 99 4.29 2.55 1.92
N LEU A 100 3.52 3.65 2.03
CA LEU A 100 2.42 3.76 2.97
C LEU A 100 1.36 2.68 2.76
N TRP A 101 0.91 2.50 1.52
CA TRP A 101 -0.13 1.51 1.21
C TRP A 101 0.37 0.07 1.19
N ALA A 102 1.67 -0.14 0.94
CA ALA A 102 2.28 -1.47 1.00
C ALA A 102 2.56 -1.95 2.43
N ASN A 103 2.91 -1.02 3.34
CA ASN A 103 3.36 -1.38 4.68
C ASN A 103 2.41 -0.90 5.79
N GLY A 104 1.58 0.11 5.52
CA GLY A 104 0.90 0.87 6.54
C GLY A 104 1.82 1.85 7.26
N GLY A 105 1.28 2.64 8.18
CA GLY A 105 2.06 3.53 9.03
C GLY A 105 1.28 4.75 9.48
N TRP A 106 1.55 5.18 10.70
CA TRP A 106 0.98 6.38 11.30
C TRP A 106 1.99 7.52 11.44
N ARG A 107 3.30 7.21 11.36
CA ARG A 107 4.37 8.20 11.45
C ARG A 107 5.34 8.06 10.28
N LEU A 108 5.38 9.09 9.44
CA LEU A 108 6.35 9.24 8.36
C LEU A 108 7.54 10.05 8.86
N MET A 109 8.72 9.48 8.78
CA MET A 109 9.97 10.17 9.03
C MET A 109 10.72 10.35 7.70
N LEU A 110 11.18 11.57 7.46
CA LEU A 110 11.87 11.97 6.23
C LEU A 110 13.23 12.60 6.56
N ALA A 111 14.27 12.18 5.85
CA ALA A 111 15.58 12.84 5.87
C ALA A 111 16.07 12.98 4.43
N GLY A 112 16.47 14.21 4.04
CA GLY A 112 16.92 14.53 2.69
C GLY A 112 16.79 16.01 2.37
N PRO A 113 16.76 16.40 1.08
CA PRO A 113 16.63 17.78 0.67
C PRO A 113 15.38 18.44 1.28
N ARG A 114 15.60 19.59 1.94
CA ARG A 114 14.56 20.23 2.76
C ARG A 114 13.30 20.59 1.98
N LYS A 115 13.46 21.15 0.77
CA LYS A 115 12.34 21.53 -0.09
C LYS A 115 11.47 20.30 -0.43
N LEU A 116 12.11 19.18 -0.77
CA LEU A 116 11.45 17.93 -1.10
C LEU A 116 10.67 17.37 0.10
N CYS A 117 11.30 17.31 1.27
CA CYS A 117 10.64 16.88 2.49
C CYS A 117 9.44 17.77 2.87
N GLN A 118 9.57 19.10 2.69
CA GLN A 118 8.48 20.04 2.93
C GLN A 118 7.32 19.85 1.95
N SER A 119 7.63 19.65 0.66
CA SER A 119 6.60 19.36 -0.36
C SER A 119 5.82 18.10 -0.01
N ILE A 120 6.50 17.01 0.34
CA ILE A 120 5.85 15.76 0.76
C ILE A 120 4.97 16.02 1.99
N LYS A 121 5.47 16.72 3.03
CA LYS A 121 4.67 17.03 4.22
C LYS A 121 3.39 17.79 3.89
N GLN A 122 3.44 18.74 2.96
CA GLN A 122 2.27 19.51 2.51
C GLN A 122 1.22 18.63 1.84
N GLN A 123 1.63 17.59 1.10
CA GLN A 123 0.70 16.65 0.47
C GLN A 123 -0.14 15.88 1.51
N TYR A 124 0.42 15.54 2.66
CA TYR A 124 -0.26 14.82 3.75
C TYR A 124 -0.95 15.74 4.77
N ALA A 125 -0.94 17.06 4.56
CA ALA A 125 -1.71 17.99 5.37
C ALA A 125 -3.22 17.83 5.10
N LYS A 126 -4.07 18.35 6.01
CA LYS A 126 -5.55 18.26 5.91
C LYS A 126 -6.14 18.76 4.59
N THR A 127 -5.47 19.71 3.93
CA THR A 127 -5.86 20.26 2.62
C THR A 127 -4.99 19.78 1.48
N GLY A 128 -4.08 18.86 1.74
CA GLY A 128 -3.15 18.33 0.75
C GLY A 128 -3.81 17.24 -0.11
N ALA A 129 -3.16 16.89 -1.23
CA ALA A 129 -3.66 15.88 -2.15
C ALA A 129 -3.72 14.46 -1.53
N ARG A 130 -3.05 14.25 -0.39
CA ARG A 130 -3.02 12.98 0.37
C ARG A 130 -3.79 13.07 1.70
N ALA A 131 -4.69 14.04 1.83
CA ALA A 131 -5.52 14.18 3.04
C ALA A 131 -6.34 12.92 3.34
N PHE A 132 -6.89 12.27 2.30
CA PHE A 132 -7.60 11.00 2.43
C PHE A 132 -6.66 9.90 2.97
N ASP A 133 -5.46 9.75 2.40
CA ASP A 133 -4.50 8.73 2.84
C ASP A 133 -4.11 8.94 4.30
N ALA A 134 -3.90 10.20 4.71
CA ALA A 134 -3.56 10.56 6.08
C ALA A 134 -4.70 10.28 7.07
N GLN A 135 -5.94 10.60 6.70
CA GLN A 135 -7.12 10.33 7.53
C GLN A 135 -7.38 8.84 7.65
N PHE A 136 -7.32 8.10 6.54
CA PHE A 136 -7.51 6.65 6.54
C PHE A 136 -6.51 5.95 7.47
N MET A 137 -5.23 6.33 7.41
CA MET A 137 -4.23 5.77 8.33
C MET A 137 -4.47 6.21 9.78
N ALA A 138 -4.96 7.43 10.00
CA ALA A 138 -5.34 7.85 11.34
C ALA A 138 -6.47 6.99 11.93
N ASP A 139 -7.45 6.64 11.12
CA ASP A 139 -8.56 5.76 11.53
C ASP A 139 -8.06 4.33 11.80
N VAL A 140 -7.21 3.79 10.90
CA VAL A 140 -6.59 2.45 11.08
C VAL A 140 -5.81 2.35 12.37
N TYR A 141 -4.99 3.36 12.71
CA TYR A 141 -4.09 3.31 13.86
C TYR A 141 -4.66 3.98 15.12
N GLY A 142 -5.88 4.53 15.05
CA GLY A 142 -6.53 5.21 16.19
C GLY A 142 -5.77 6.44 16.70
N ARG A 143 -4.92 7.06 15.85
CA ARG A 143 -4.09 8.23 16.18
C ARG A 143 -3.79 9.05 14.93
N PRO A 144 -3.63 10.38 15.05
CA PRO A 144 -3.29 11.25 13.93
C PRO A 144 -1.99 10.82 13.24
N MET A 145 -2.00 10.85 11.90
CA MET A 145 -0.79 10.64 11.13
C MET A 145 0.19 11.81 11.34
N ALA A 146 1.45 11.50 11.62
CA ALA A 146 2.52 12.46 11.82
C ALA A 146 3.53 12.44 10.69
N VAL A 147 4.03 13.62 10.28
CA VAL A 147 5.15 13.75 9.32
C VAL A 147 6.28 14.54 9.99
N GLU A 148 7.40 13.88 10.21
CA GLU A 148 8.57 14.39 10.93
C GLU A 148 9.80 14.49 10.03
N PHE A 149 10.62 15.53 10.25
CA PHE A 149 11.93 15.65 9.62
C PHE A 149 13.00 15.19 10.59
N ARG A 150 13.94 14.41 10.09
CA ARG A 150 15.07 13.86 10.82
C ARG A 150 16.38 14.18 10.10
N LYS A 151 17.50 14.14 10.82
CA LYS A 151 18.81 14.03 10.16
C LYS A 151 19.00 12.60 9.67
N LEU A 152 19.76 12.42 8.60
CA LEU A 152 19.96 11.08 8.02
C LEU A 152 20.53 10.08 9.04
N VAL A 153 21.43 10.54 9.91
CA VAL A 153 22.02 9.73 10.99
C VAL A 153 21.04 9.37 12.11
N GLU A 154 19.91 10.09 12.21
CA GLU A 154 18.86 9.86 13.21
C GLU A 154 17.70 9.02 12.64
N MET A 155 17.77 8.64 11.37
CA MET A 155 16.75 7.79 10.76
C MET A 155 16.77 6.39 11.38
N PRO A 156 15.59 5.86 11.77
CA PRO A 156 15.53 4.52 12.34
C PRO A 156 15.98 3.48 11.32
N GLN A 157 16.56 2.39 11.81
CA GLN A 157 16.81 1.21 10.99
C GLN A 157 15.51 0.48 10.72
N PRO A 158 15.38 -0.25 9.60
CA PRO A 158 14.27 -1.15 9.38
C PRO A 158 14.15 -2.12 10.56
N TYR A 159 12.92 -2.27 11.06
CA TYR A 159 12.64 -3.19 12.14
C TYR A 159 11.30 -3.88 11.90
N GLU A 160 11.35 -5.16 11.66
CA GLU A 160 10.18 -6.01 11.49
C GLU A 160 10.40 -7.32 12.24
N ARG A 161 9.35 -7.83 12.87
CA ARG A 161 9.39 -9.17 13.43
C ARG A 161 9.04 -10.16 12.33
N GLU A 162 9.97 -11.01 11.98
CA GLU A 162 9.66 -12.16 11.13
C GLU A 162 8.69 -13.09 11.87
N LEU A 163 7.48 -13.20 11.35
CA LEU A 163 6.58 -14.28 11.74
C LEU A 163 6.96 -15.49 10.87
N LEU A 164 7.64 -16.44 11.47
CA LEU A 164 7.85 -17.73 10.82
C LEU A 164 6.48 -18.37 10.58
N MET A 165 5.98 -18.24 9.38
CA MET A 165 4.78 -18.96 8.96
C MET A 165 5.15 -20.42 8.81
N ASP A 166 4.59 -21.24 9.69
CA ASP A 166 4.75 -22.67 9.62
C ASP A 166 4.03 -23.24 8.39
N ASN A 167 4.80 -23.54 7.36
CA ASN A 167 4.29 -24.16 6.12
C ASN A 167 3.86 -25.64 6.31
N ARG A 168 3.45 -26.03 7.54
CA ARG A 168 2.97 -27.38 7.76
C ARG A 168 1.71 -27.64 6.94
N THR A 169 1.85 -28.46 5.92
CA THR A 169 0.73 -28.97 5.12
C THR A 169 0.04 -30.16 5.81
N SER A 170 0.56 -30.60 6.94
CA SER A 170 -0.03 -31.70 7.74
C SER A 170 -1.29 -31.25 8.49
N GLY A 171 -2.19 -32.20 8.77
CA GLY A 171 -3.39 -31.95 9.55
C GLY A 171 -4.61 -31.58 8.73
N CYS A 172 -5.64 -31.11 9.44
CA CYS A 172 -6.94 -30.73 8.92
C CYS A 172 -7.19 -29.25 9.21
N ARG A 173 -7.40 -28.44 8.19
CA ARG A 173 -7.49 -26.99 8.32
C ARG A 173 -8.68 -26.44 7.57
N LEU A 174 -9.26 -25.38 8.08
CA LEU A 174 -10.25 -24.57 7.38
C LEU A 174 -9.63 -23.24 6.96
N GLY A 175 -9.98 -22.80 5.77
CA GLY A 175 -9.69 -21.46 5.27
C GLY A 175 -10.96 -20.73 4.91
N PHE A 176 -11.02 -19.43 5.13
CA PHE A 176 -12.09 -18.59 4.63
C PHE A 176 -11.56 -17.28 4.06
N ASP A 177 -12.31 -16.69 3.14
CA ASP A 177 -12.06 -15.38 2.55
C ASP A 177 -13.35 -14.58 2.53
N LEU A 178 -13.37 -13.43 3.21
CA LEU A 178 -14.53 -12.57 3.35
C LEU A 178 -14.49 -11.46 2.31
N GLY A 179 -15.21 -11.66 1.21
CA GLY A 179 -15.38 -10.67 0.15
C GLY A 179 -16.56 -9.72 0.40
N ALA A 180 -16.78 -8.81 -0.52
CA ALA A 180 -17.84 -7.80 -0.44
C ALA A 180 -19.24 -8.32 -0.85
N SER A 181 -19.31 -9.35 -1.70
CA SER A 181 -20.56 -9.93 -2.24
C SER A 181 -20.73 -11.41 -1.92
N ASP A 182 -19.64 -12.06 -1.58
CA ASP A 182 -19.55 -13.48 -1.27
C ASP A 182 -18.44 -13.74 -0.26
N PHE A 183 -18.51 -14.87 0.41
CA PHE A 183 -17.39 -15.41 1.16
C PHE A 183 -17.10 -16.83 0.72
N LYS A 184 -15.83 -17.21 0.77
CA LYS A 184 -15.37 -18.52 0.37
C LYS A 184 -14.89 -19.30 1.57
N VAL A 185 -15.18 -20.59 1.61
CA VAL A 185 -14.70 -21.49 2.65
C VAL A 185 -14.09 -22.73 2.01
N SER A 186 -12.96 -23.15 2.52
CA SER A 186 -12.28 -24.36 2.08
C SER A 186 -11.88 -25.25 3.26
N ALA A 187 -11.84 -26.56 3.02
CA ALA A 187 -11.27 -27.53 3.94
C ALA A 187 -10.09 -28.25 3.28
N VAL A 188 -8.97 -28.34 4.02
CA VAL A 188 -7.73 -28.95 3.58
C VAL A 188 -7.37 -30.09 4.53
N LYS A 189 -7.07 -31.25 3.96
CA LYS A 189 -6.61 -32.45 4.72
C LYS A 189 -5.27 -32.89 4.15
N LYS A 190 -4.21 -32.85 4.97
CA LYS A 190 -2.84 -33.24 4.55
C LYS A 190 -2.39 -32.54 3.27
N GLY A 191 -2.62 -31.25 3.15
CA GLY A 191 -2.27 -30.42 2.00
C GLY A 191 -3.17 -30.57 0.77
N LYS A 192 -4.22 -31.38 0.82
CA LYS A 192 -5.19 -31.53 -0.29
C LYS A 192 -6.51 -30.86 0.06
N VAL A 193 -7.04 -30.07 -0.86
CA VAL A 193 -8.39 -29.49 -0.74
C VAL A 193 -9.42 -30.62 -0.83
N VAL A 194 -10.28 -30.76 0.16
CA VAL A 194 -11.35 -31.76 0.22
C VAL A 194 -12.74 -31.13 0.16
N PHE A 195 -12.82 -29.81 0.36
CA PHE A 195 -14.04 -29.02 0.22
C PHE A 195 -13.66 -27.58 -0.18
N SER A 196 -14.45 -26.98 -1.07
CA SER A 196 -14.37 -25.57 -1.41
C SER A 196 -15.72 -25.11 -1.91
N GLU A 197 -16.27 -24.06 -1.32
CA GLU A 197 -17.57 -23.50 -1.69
C GLU A 197 -17.58 -21.99 -1.48
N GLU A 198 -18.35 -21.31 -2.32
CA GLU A 198 -18.62 -19.88 -2.29
C GLU A 198 -20.05 -19.66 -1.82
N PHE A 199 -20.23 -18.75 -0.86
CA PHE A 199 -21.51 -18.44 -0.24
C PHE A 199 -21.84 -16.96 -0.52
N PRO A 200 -22.99 -16.67 -1.12
CA PRO A 200 -23.43 -15.29 -1.27
C PRO A 200 -23.83 -14.70 0.09
N TRP A 201 -23.48 -13.44 0.30
CA TRP A 201 -23.89 -12.66 1.46
C TRP A 201 -23.96 -11.16 1.14
N ASP A 202 -24.50 -10.38 2.05
CA ASP A 202 -24.63 -8.93 1.89
C ASP A 202 -24.12 -8.19 3.13
N PRO A 203 -22.80 -8.15 3.35
CA PRO A 203 -22.24 -7.56 4.56
C PRO A 203 -22.43 -6.05 4.65
N ARG A 204 -22.61 -5.35 3.52
CA ARG A 204 -22.73 -3.89 3.49
C ARG A 204 -24.05 -3.38 4.05
N ASN A 205 -25.12 -4.12 3.84
CA ASN A 205 -26.47 -3.72 4.23
C ASN A 205 -26.93 -4.38 5.55
N GLN A 206 -26.03 -5.12 6.21
CA GLN A 206 -26.33 -5.83 7.45
C GLN A 206 -25.46 -5.26 8.59
N PRO A 207 -26.01 -4.31 9.36
CA PRO A 207 -25.25 -3.69 10.46
C PRO A 207 -25.09 -4.60 11.69
N ASP A 208 -25.88 -5.68 11.77
CA ASP A 208 -25.84 -6.62 12.89
C ASP A 208 -24.66 -7.59 12.74
N PRO A 209 -23.70 -7.62 13.69
CA PRO A 209 -22.60 -8.57 13.68
C PRO A 209 -23.04 -10.04 13.69
N GLU A 210 -24.21 -10.34 14.27
CA GLU A 210 -24.74 -11.70 14.32
C GLU A 210 -25.03 -12.28 12.93
N TYR A 211 -25.45 -11.45 11.99
CA TYR A 211 -25.59 -11.88 10.60
C TYR A 211 -24.27 -12.41 10.03
N HIS A 212 -23.19 -11.67 10.21
CA HIS A 212 -21.87 -12.04 9.71
C HIS A 212 -21.35 -13.31 10.37
N TYR A 213 -21.49 -13.38 11.71
CA TYR A 213 -21.07 -14.54 12.47
C TYR A 213 -21.85 -15.80 12.07
N SER A 214 -23.17 -15.72 11.98
CA SER A 214 -24.03 -16.84 11.64
C SER A 214 -23.75 -17.38 10.24
N LYS A 215 -23.58 -16.50 9.24
CA LYS A 215 -23.25 -16.86 7.86
C LYS A 215 -21.89 -17.55 7.76
N LEU A 216 -20.85 -16.96 8.36
CA LEU A 216 -19.51 -17.55 8.36
C LEU A 216 -19.51 -18.90 9.10
N ASN A 217 -20.17 -18.99 10.25
CA ASN A 217 -20.23 -20.19 11.05
C ASN A 217 -20.96 -21.35 10.33
N GLU A 218 -22.01 -21.04 9.55
CA GLU A 218 -22.70 -21.99 8.66
C GLU A 218 -21.73 -22.59 7.65
N GLY A 219 -21.00 -21.75 6.91
CA GLY A 219 -20.00 -22.19 5.93
C GLY A 219 -18.86 -23.00 6.56
N LEU A 220 -18.35 -22.56 7.70
CA LEU A 220 -17.28 -23.26 8.42
C LEU A 220 -17.76 -24.64 8.92
N LYS A 221 -18.98 -24.78 9.46
CA LYS A 221 -19.55 -26.05 9.87
C LYS A 221 -19.71 -27.01 8.70
N LYS A 222 -20.17 -26.52 7.54
CA LYS A 222 -20.31 -27.32 6.33
C LYS A 222 -18.93 -27.86 5.86
N ALA A 223 -17.92 -27.02 5.84
CA ALA A 223 -16.56 -27.43 5.49
C ALA A 223 -15.96 -28.39 6.54
N ALA A 224 -16.17 -28.12 7.83
CA ALA A 224 -15.67 -28.97 8.93
C ALA A 224 -16.25 -30.41 8.89
N ALA A 225 -17.49 -30.56 8.44
CA ALA A 225 -18.14 -31.88 8.30
C ALA A 225 -17.39 -32.80 7.32
N THR A 226 -16.55 -32.29 6.44
CA THR A 226 -15.72 -33.09 5.52
C THR A 226 -14.39 -33.56 6.13
N LEU A 227 -14.09 -33.11 7.36
CA LEU A 227 -12.84 -33.39 8.07
C LEU A 227 -13.11 -34.26 9.31
N PRO A 228 -12.17 -35.12 9.70
CA PRO A 228 -12.28 -35.89 10.95
C PRO A 228 -12.08 -35.02 12.21
N ARG A 229 -11.46 -33.85 12.07
CA ARG A 229 -11.21 -32.83 13.10
C ARG A 229 -10.77 -31.55 12.45
N VAL A 230 -10.73 -30.45 13.19
CA VAL A 230 -10.17 -29.16 12.73
C VAL A 230 -8.99 -28.82 13.65
N ASP A 231 -7.78 -28.73 13.08
CA ASP A 231 -6.55 -28.41 13.81
C ASP A 231 -6.28 -26.90 13.83
N ALA A 232 -6.73 -26.18 12.78
CA ALA A 232 -6.58 -24.71 12.68
C ALA A 232 -7.60 -24.12 11.73
N ILE A 233 -7.96 -22.87 11.97
CA ILE A 233 -8.78 -22.02 11.09
C ILE A 233 -7.99 -20.75 10.79
N GLY A 234 -7.94 -20.36 9.52
CA GLY A 234 -7.35 -19.12 9.07
C GLY A 234 -8.24 -18.43 8.05
N GLY A 235 -8.15 -17.10 7.98
CA GLY A 235 -8.99 -16.36 7.05
C GLY A 235 -8.37 -15.06 6.60
N SER A 236 -8.93 -14.52 5.52
CA SER A 236 -8.68 -13.19 4.97
C SER A 236 -9.97 -12.39 4.92
N THR A 237 -9.83 -11.08 4.90
CA THR A 237 -10.93 -10.13 4.77
C THR A 237 -10.49 -8.93 3.96
N ALA A 238 -11.43 -8.27 3.29
CA ALA A 238 -11.20 -7.01 2.59
C ALA A 238 -10.94 -5.82 3.54
N GLY A 239 -11.21 -5.96 4.83
CA GLY A 239 -10.93 -4.94 5.86
C GLY A 239 -9.45 -4.89 6.25
N VAL A 240 -9.07 -3.82 6.95
CA VAL A 240 -7.74 -3.69 7.56
C VAL A 240 -7.75 -4.33 8.94
N VAL A 241 -6.85 -5.28 9.14
CA VAL A 241 -6.71 -6.02 10.40
C VAL A 241 -5.36 -5.70 11.02
N VAL A 242 -5.36 -5.21 12.26
CA VAL A 242 -4.14 -4.98 13.06
C VAL A 242 -4.27 -5.78 14.35
N ASP A 243 -3.28 -6.62 14.63
CA ASP A 243 -3.24 -7.50 15.83
C ASP A 243 -4.56 -8.28 16.03
N ASN A 244 -5.08 -8.90 14.97
CA ASN A 244 -6.35 -9.65 14.92
C ASN A 244 -7.62 -8.81 15.22
N ARG A 245 -7.53 -7.48 15.13
CA ARG A 245 -8.69 -6.60 15.28
C ARG A 245 -8.97 -5.89 13.94
N ILE A 246 -10.21 -5.95 13.52
CA ILE A 246 -10.68 -5.18 12.34
C ILE A 246 -10.69 -3.71 12.75
N GLN A 247 -10.04 -2.86 11.97
CA GLN A 247 -9.92 -1.42 12.20
C GLN A 247 -10.87 -0.64 11.28
N VAL A 248 -10.88 -0.97 10.00
CA VAL A 248 -11.73 -0.37 8.96
C VAL A 248 -12.07 -1.41 7.90
#